data_b5f703afa6f8d4f9bb0e32ffaf714da9
#
_entry.id   b5f703afa6f8d4f9bb0e32ffaf714da9
#
_cell.length_a   1.000
_cell.length_b   1.000
_cell.length_c   1.000
_cell.angle_alpha   90.00
_cell.angle_beta   90.00
_cell.angle_gamma   90.00
#
_symmetry.space_group_name_H-M   'P 1'
#
loop_
_entity.id
_entity.type
_entity.pdbx_description
1 polymer ?
#
loop_
_entity_poly.entity_id
_entity_poly.type
_entity_poly.pdbx_seq_one_letter_code
_entity_poly.pdbx_strand_id
1 'polypeptide(L)'
;MDFSFSTELTNDLKKLKQKQPLLFKKIQKQLKTFKENIKHPSLRTHKVRGNLANTWSISIEGNVRLIYTIKNNEAIFFKIGNHDEIYRK
;
A
#
# COMPACT_ATOMS: atom_id res chain seq x y z
N MET A 1 -6.03 10.14 6.42
CA MET A 1 -4.88 10.74 5.69
C MET A 1 -5.14 10.66 4.20
N ASP A 2 -4.93 11.77 3.52
CA ASP A 2 -5.08 11.78 2.07
C ASP A 2 -3.94 11.03 1.40
N PHE A 3 -4.21 10.51 0.21
CA PHE A 3 -3.20 9.72 -0.50
C PHE A 3 -3.34 9.89 -2.01
N SER A 4 -2.27 9.56 -2.69
CA SER A 4 -2.22 9.49 -4.15
C SER A 4 -1.38 8.28 -4.54
N PHE A 5 -1.28 8.05 -5.85
CA PHE A 5 -0.53 6.92 -6.40
C PHE A 5 0.54 7.41 -7.36
N SER A 6 1.68 6.73 -7.36
CA SER A 6 2.66 6.94 -8.43
C SER A 6 2.08 6.48 -9.77
N THR A 7 2.67 6.96 -10.85
CA THR A 7 2.27 6.54 -12.20
C THR A 7 2.43 5.03 -12.38
N GLU A 8 3.53 4.47 -11.89
CA GLU A 8 3.76 3.02 -11.97
C GLU A 8 2.67 2.24 -11.26
N LEU A 9 2.36 2.61 -10.02
CA LEU A 9 1.34 1.89 -9.26
C LEU A 9 -0.03 2.05 -9.90
N THR A 10 -0.34 3.23 -10.43
CA THR A 10 -1.60 3.44 -11.13
C THR A 10 -1.76 2.44 -12.28
N ASN A 11 -0.70 2.23 -13.06
CA ASN A 11 -0.72 1.26 -14.15
C ASN A 11 -0.86 -0.17 -13.64
N ASP A 12 -0.15 -0.51 -12.56
CA ASP A 12 -0.24 -1.83 -11.96
C ASP A 12 -1.65 -2.11 -11.44
N LEU A 13 -2.29 -1.12 -10.81
CA LEU A 13 -3.65 -1.27 -10.30
C LEU A 13 -4.67 -1.46 -11.43
N LYS A 14 -4.48 -0.79 -12.55
CA LYS A 14 -5.35 -0.99 -13.72
C LYS A 14 -5.29 -2.43 -14.22
N LYS A 15 -4.09 -2.99 -14.29
CA LYS A 15 -3.89 -4.39 -14.69
C LYS A 15 -4.51 -5.34 -13.67
N LEU A 16 -4.32 -5.06 -12.39
CA LEU A 16 -4.87 -5.86 -11.30
C LEU A 16 -6.39 -5.90 -11.33
N LYS A 17 -7.01 -4.77 -11.60
CA LYS A 17 -8.47 -4.68 -11.70
C LYS A 17 -9.02 -5.68 -12.72
N GLN A 18 -8.31 -5.87 -13.84
CA GLN A 18 -8.73 -6.78 -14.88
C GLN A 18 -8.40 -8.24 -14.57
N LYS A 19 -7.19 -8.49 -14.04
CA LYS A 19 -6.69 -9.86 -13.85
C LYS A 19 -7.05 -10.46 -12.51
N GLN A 20 -7.13 -9.65 -11.47
CA GLN A 20 -7.42 -10.09 -10.11
C GLN A 20 -8.43 -9.17 -9.44
N PRO A 21 -9.70 -9.22 -9.89
CA PRO A 21 -10.71 -8.30 -9.39
C PRO A 21 -11.00 -8.42 -7.90
N LEU A 22 -10.88 -9.62 -7.34
CA LEU A 22 -11.09 -9.80 -5.89
C LEU A 22 -10.00 -9.14 -5.08
N LEU A 23 -8.75 -9.27 -5.50
CA LEU A 23 -7.64 -8.59 -4.85
C LEU A 23 -7.80 -7.06 -4.98
N PHE A 24 -8.21 -6.60 -6.14
CA PHE A 24 -8.44 -5.18 -6.36
C PHE A 24 -9.49 -4.62 -5.39
N LYS A 25 -10.57 -5.36 -5.16
CA LYS A 25 -11.59 -4.96 -4.19
C LYS A 25 -11.03 -4.85 -2.77
N LYS A 26 -10.16 -5.76 -2.39
CA LYS A 26 -9.52 -5.72 -1.07
C LYS A 26 -8.61 -4.52 -0.94
N ILE A 27 -7.90 -4.17 -2.00
CA ILE A 27 -7.09 -2.96 -2.04
C ILE A 27 -7.96 -1.72 -1.83
N GLN A 28 -9.07 -1.64 -2.53
CA GLN A 28 -10.00 -0.50 -2.37
C GLN A 28 -10.52 -0.40 -0.93
N LYS A 29 -10.86 -1.52 -0.33
CA LYS A 29 -11.35 -1.55 1.05
C LYS A 29 -10.30 -1.02 2.02
N GLN A 30 -9.06 -1.49 1.88
CA GLN A 30 -7.98 -1.06 2.77
C GLN A 30 -7.61 0.40 2.56
N LEU A 31 -7.67 0.89 1.33
CA LEU A 31 -7.42 2.31 1.07
C LEU A 31 -8.51 3.19 1.67
N LYS A 32 -9.76 2.75 1.65
CA LYS A 32 -10.84 3.46 2.31
C LYS A 32 -10.59 3.53 3.81
N THR A 33 -10.22 2.41 4.42
CA THR A 33 -9.89 2.37 5.85
C THR A 33 -8.71 3.29 6.17
N PHE A 34 -7.68 3.27 5.33
CA PHE A 34 -6.52 4.13 5.49
C PHE A 34 -6.90 5.61 5.49
N LYS A 35 -7.77 6.01 4.58
CA LYS A 35 -8.20 7.40 4.49
C LYS A 35 -8.98 7.83 5.74
N GLU A 36 -9.83 6.95 6.25
CA GLU A 36 -10.68 7.25 7.41
C GLU A 36 -9.91 7.17 8.73
N ASN A 37 -9.03 6.19 8.87
CA ASN A 37 -8.30 5.97 10.11
C ASN A 37 -6.97 5.23 9.83
N ILE A 38 -5.91 6.00 9.71
CA ILE A 38 -4.57 5.45 9.42
C ILE A 38 -4.08 4.49 10.51
N LYS A 39 -4.64 4.57 11.72
CA LYS A 39 -4.24 3.72 12.84
C LYS A 39 -5.10 2.47 12.98
N HIS A 40 -6.01 2.22 12.04
CA HIS A 40 -6.89 1.06 12.12
C HIS A 40 -6.07 -0.23 12.17
N PRO A 41 -6.37 -1.15 13.11
CA PRO A 41 -5.56 -2.36 13.29
C PRO A 41 -5.49 -3.26 12.06
N SER A 42 -6.55 -3.29 11.24
CA SER A 42 -6.56 -4.15 10.04
C SER A 42 -5.50 -3.78 9.02
N LEU A 43 -5.00 -2.55 9.07
CA LEU A 43 -3.97 -2.09 8.14
C LEU A 43 -2.60 -2.68 8.46
N ARG A 44 -2.37 -3.09 9.70
CA ARG A 44 -1.08 -3.64 10.14
C ARG A 44 0.09 -2.82 9.60
N THR A 45 0.03 -1.51 9.84
CA THR A 45 1.01 -0.58 9.32
C THR A 45 2.39 -0.86 9.92
N HIS A 46 3.38 -1.04 9.06
CA HIS A 46 4.76 -1.24 9.48
C HIS A 46 5.69 -0.35 8.71
N LYS A 47 6.72 0.13 9.40
CA LYS A 47 7.78 0.89 8.74
C LYS A 47 8.65 -0.07 7.93
N VAL A 48 8.93 0.28 6.69
CA VAL A 48 9.82 -0.49 5.83
C VAL A 48 11.26 -0.17 6.24
N ARG A 49 12.03 -1.21 6.51
CA ARG A 49 13.42 -1.07 6.94
C ARG A 49 14.36 -0.93 5.76
N GLY A 50 15.58 -0.47 6.02
CA GLY A 50 16.64 -0.35 5.04
C GLY A 50 16.87 1.10 4.64
N ASN A 51 17.22 1.29 3.37
CA ASN A 51 17.60 2.62 2.86
C ASN A 51 16.42 3.52 2.52
N LEU A 52 15.18 3.06 2.77
CA LEU A 52 13.98 3.80 2.40
C LEU A 52 13.47 4.59 3.62
N ALA A 53 13.87 5.85 3.70
CA ALA A 53 13.39 6.75 4.75
C ALA A 53 11.91 7.08 4.52
N ASN A 54 11.16 7.27 5.63
CA ASN A 54 9.73 7.63 5.59
C ASN A 54 8.89 6.71 4.72
N THR A 55 9.24 5.43 4.70
CA THR A 55 8.53 4.44 3.88
C THR A 55 7.83 3.44 4.79
N TRP A 56 6.56 3.20 4.48
CA TRP A 56 5.67 2.39 5.29
C TRP A 56 4.90 1.42 4.40
N SER A 57 4.30 0.41 5.00
CA SER A 57 3.42 -0.48 4.26
C SER A 57 2.15 -0.78 5.04
N ILE A 58 1.08 -1.05 4.30
CA ILE A 58 -0.16 -1.54 4.88
C ILE A 58 -0.49 -2.91 4.31
N SER A 59 -1.17 -3.73 5.11
CA SER A 59 -1.62 -5.05 4.70
C SER A 59 -2.84 -4.95 3.81
N ILE A 60 -2.86 -5.72 2.74
CA ILE A 60 -4.05 -5.88 1.91
C ILE A 60 -4.72 -7.21 2.24
N GLU A 61 -4.02 -8.32 2.04
CA GLU A 61 -4.44 -9.66 2.45
C GLU A 61 -3.21 -10.55 2.52
N GLY A 62 -3.19 -11.50 3.44
CA GLY A 62 -2.07 -12.42 3.55
C GLY A 62 -0.74 -11.69 3.52
N ASN A 63 0.10 -12.06 2.55
CA ASN A 63 1.41 -11.42 2.38
C ASN A 63 1.41 -10.22 1.45
N VAL A 64 0.27 -9.85 0.88
CA VAL A 64 0.19 -8.73 -0.06
C VAL A 64 0.12 -7.41 0.69
N ARG A 65 1.02 -6.48 0.35
CA ARG A 65 1.11 -5.19 1.00
C ARG A 65 1.24 -4.06 -0.01
N LEU A 66 0.77 -2.86 0.37
CA LEU A 66 1.00 -1.63 -0.39
C LEU A 66 2.01 -0.78 0.34
N ILE A 67 2.98 -0.26 -0.38
CA ILE A 67 4.05 0.57 0.16
C ILE A 67 3.81 2.02 -0.18
N TYR A 68 3.99 2.89 0.82
CA TYR A 68 3.84 4.32 0.62
C TYR A 68 4.95 5.09 1.33
N THR A 69 5.19 6.30 0.85
CA THR A 69 6.02 7.28 1.52
C THR A 69 5.15 8.48 1.88
N ILE A 70 5.59 9.27 2.84
CA ILE A 70 4.86 10.47 3.25
C ILE A 70 5.61 11.71 2.77
N LYS A 71 4.91 12.57 2.06
CA LYS A 71 5.45 13.82 1.56
C LYS A 71 4.37 14.88 1.64
N ASN A 72 4.70 16.03 2.27
CA ASN A 72 3.76 17.15 2.44
C ASN A 72 2.42 16.73 3.08
N ASN A 73 2.50 15.89 4.13
CA ASN A 73 1.33 15.36 4.84
C ASN A 73 0.40 14.51 3.98
N GLU A 74 0.90 13.98 2.88
CA GLU A 74 0.16 13.09 2.01
C GLU A 74 0.93 11.79 1.81
N ALA A 75 0.21 10.67 1.82
CA ALA A 75 0.80 9.37 1.52
C ALA A 75 0.83 9.18 0.01
N ILE A 76 1.98 8.75 -0.51
CA ILE A 76 2.12 8.42 -1.93
C ILE A 76 2.40 6.93 -2.01
N PHE A 77 1.41 6.16 -2.45
CA PHE A 77 1.58 4.73 -2.66
C PHE A 77 2.30 4.50 -3.99
N PHE A 78 3.35 3.69 -3.97
CA PHE A 78 4.19 3.53 -5.16
C PHE A 78 4.52 2.09 -5.51
N LYS A 79 4.19 1.12 -4.65
CA LYS A 79 4.50 -0.27 -4.95
C LYS A 79 3.53 -1.21 -4.26
N ILE A 80 3.18 -2.29 -4.96
CA ILE A 80 2.49 -3.44 -4.38
C ILE A 80 3.44 -4.62 -4.43
N GLY A 81 3.49 -5.42 -3.37
CA GLY A 81 4.34 -6.60 -3.33
C GLY A 81 3.95 -7.51 -2.20
N ASN A 82 4.63 -8.64 -2.07
CA ASN A 82 4.40 -9.50 -0.93
C ASN A 82 5.38 -9.16 0.19
N HIS A 83 5.05 -9.64 1.39
CA HIS A 83 5.82 -9.34 2.59
C HIS A 83 7.30 -9.70 2.44
N ASP A 84 7.59 -10.85 1.85
CA ASP A 84 8.97 -11.31 1.71
C ASP A 84 9.77 -10.40 0.78
N GLU A 85 9.17 -9.94 -0.31
CA GLU A 85 9.85 -9.02 -1.23
C GLU A 85 10.15 -7.68 -0.56
N ILE A 86 9.23 -7.18 0.26
CA ILE A 86 9.33 -5.85 0.88
C ILE A 86 10.36 -5.84 1.99
N TYR A 87 10.40 -6.88 2.83
CA TYR A 87 11.24 -6.93 4.02
C TYR A 87 12.49 -7.77 3.87
N ARG A 88 12.74 -8.30 2.69
CA ARG A 88 13.92 -9.08 2.39
C ARG A 88 15.13 -8.15 2.27
N LYS A 89 16.22 -8.54 2.91
CA LYS A 89 17.48 -7.81 2.79
C LYS A 89 18.19 -8.14 1.48
#